data_7177db853123549c4ad42b6c65d4f210
#
_entry.id   7177db853123549c4ad42b6c65d4f210
#
_cell.length_a   1.000
_cell.length_b   1.000
_cell.length_c   1.000
_cell.angle_alpha   90.00
_cell.angle_beta   90.00
_cell.angle_gamma   90.00
#
_symmetry.space_group_name_H-M   'P 1'
#
loop_
_entity.id
_entity.type
_entity.pdbx_description
1 polymer ?
#
loop_
_entity_poly.entity_id
_entity_poly.type
_entity_poly.pdbx_seq_one_letter_code
_entity_poly.pdbx_strand_id
1 'polypeptide(L)'
;GITDLYGVMYKPFDFDSSKVYPIIEYVYPGPQTEAVNSSWSKSMNRVDRLAQLGFIVVTVGNRGGHPDRSKWYHNFGYGNLRDYGLEDKKVTVQQLAAKYKFIDGNKVGIHGHSGGGFMSTAAILFYPHFFKAAVSCAGNHDNNIYNNWWSEQHHGLLEEVNEKGDTTFKYNIATNQSLAANLRGHLLLVTGDIDNNVHPGNTIRVINALIRANKRFDILLLPGQRHSFSDMDEYFFWKMADHFCKYLIGDYRNETDINQMHND
;
A
#
# COMPACT_ATOMS: atom_id res chain seq x y z
N GLY A 1 18.33 -1.90 14.30
CA GLY A 1 17.13 -1.28 14.84
C GLY A 1 16.85 -1.74 16.24
N ILE A 2 16.17 -0.93 16.99
CA ILE A 2 15.84 -1.18 18.41
C ILE A 2 14.34 -1.45 18.61
N THR A 3 13.54 -1.45 17.52
CA THR A 3 12.09 -1.66 17.60
C THR A 3 11.72 -2.98 16.94
N ASP A 4 11.16 -3.88 17.74
CA ASP A 4 10.60 -5.11 17.18
C ASP A 4 9.31 -4.82 16.43
N LEU A 5 9.23 -5.29 15.19
CA LEU A 5 8.03 -5.28 14.39
C LEU A 5 7.47 -6.70 14.30
N TYR A 6 6.17 -6.81 14.50
CA TYR A 6 5.47 -8.08 14.44
C TYR A 6 4.65 -8.17 13.15
N GLY A 7 4.52 -9.37 12.63
CA GLY A 7 3.81 -9.60 11.39
C GLY A 7 3.34 -11.02 11.22
N VAL A 8 2.58 -11.25 10.15
CA VAL A 8 2.09 -12.56 9.73
C VAL A 8 2.58 -12.84 8.32
N MET A 9 3.04 -14.06 8.09
CA MET A 9 3.44 -14.55 6.78
C MET A 9 2.44 -15.62 6.32
N TYR A 10 1.87 -15.40 5.15
CA TYR A 10 0.98 -16.32 4.47
C TYR A 10 1.75 -17.07 3.38
N LYS A 11 1.57 -18.37 3.32
CA LYS A 11 2.23 -19.27 2.36
C LYS A 11 1.19 -19.98 1.52
N PRO A 12 1.52 -20.43 0.30
CA PRO A 12 0.66 -21.33 -0.45
C PRO A 12 0.31 -22.58 0.36
N PHE A 13 -0.83 -23.19 0.13
CA PHE A 13 -1.21 -24.43 0.82
C PHE A 13 -0.28 -25.60 0.44
N ASP A 14 0.28 -25.59 -0.77
CA ASP A 14 1.27 -26.54 -1.30
C ASP A 14 2.71 -26.04 -1.14
N PHE A 15 2.96 -25.23 -0.11
CA PHE A 15 4.26 -24.62 0.14
C PHE A 15 5.40 -25.65 0.18
N ASP A 16 6.42 -25.39 -0.62
CA ASP A 16 7.64 -26.19 -0.71
C ASP A 16 8.86 -25.29 -0.42
N SER A 17 9.54 -25.54 0.68
CA SER A 17 10.70 -24.73 1.11
C SER A 17 11.93 -24.86 0.19
N SER A 18 11.93 -25.79 -0.76
CA SER A 18 12.97 -25.95 -1.78
C SER A 18 12.77 -25.00 -2.98
N LYS A 19 11.55 -24.47 -3.15
CA LYS A 19 11.21 -23.50 -4.19
C LYS A 19 11.46 -22.07 -3.72
N VAL A 20 11.54 -21.15 -4.68
CA VAL A 20 11.73 -19.71 -4.41
C VAL A 20 10.51 -18.94 -4.90
N TYR A 21 9.93 -18.14 -4.02
CA TYR A 21 8.69 -17.42 -4.24
C TYR A 21 8.91 -15.91 -4.24
N PRO A 22 8.24 -15.15 -5.12
CA PRO A 22 8.13 -13.70 -4.97
C PRO A 22 7.44 -13.35 -3.66
N ILE A 23 7.73 -12.16 -3.12
CA ILE A 23 7.11 -11.67 -1.89
C ILE A 23 6.23 -10.46 -2.18
N ILE A 24 5.02 -10.46 -1.61
CA ILE A 24 4.09 -9.32 -1.64
C ILE A 24 3.86 -8.84 -0.22
N GLU A 25 4.02 -7.55 0.01
CA GLU A 25 3.69 -6.93 1.28
C GLU A 25 2.32 -6.26 1.21
N TYR A 26 1.38 -6.71 2.05
CA TYR A 26 0.12 -6.01 2.29
C TYR A 26 0.34 -4.95 3.36
N VAL A 27 -0.07 -3.73 3.08
CA VAL A 27 0.16 -2.60 3.97
C VAL A 27 -1.13 -1.84 4.30
N TYR A 28 -1.25 -1.51 5.58
CA TYR A 28 -2.10 -0.47 6.09
C TYR A 28 -1.34 0.21 7.24
N PRO A 29 -0.77 1.40 7.02
CA PRO A 29 0.31 1.91 7.87
C PRO A 29 -0.14 2.37 9.26
N GLY A 30 -1.41 2.59 9.48
CA GLY A 30 -1.91 3.37 10.59
C GLY A 30 -2.20 4.81 10.15
N PRO A 31 -2.10 5.82 10.99
CA PRO A 31 -1.60 5.83 12.39
C PRO A 31 -2.59 5.33 13.43
N GLN A 32 -3.85 5.15 13.09
CA GLN A 32 -4.88 4.71 14.05
C GLN A 32 -4.99 3.18 14.20
N THR A 33 -4.30 2.42 13.35
CA THR A 33 -4.37 0.94 13.34
C THR A 33 -3.10 0.32 12.76
N GLU A 34 -3.01 -0.99 12.85
CA GLU A 34 -2.01 -1.80 12.14
C GLU A 34 -2.72 -2.89 11.32
N ALA A 35 -2.16 -3.22 10.17
CA ALA A 35 -2.69 -4.29 9.32
C ALA A 35 -2.44 -5.70 9.86
N VAL A 36 -1.81 -5.83 11.01
CA VAL A 36 -1.47 -7.12 11.60
C VAL A 36 -2.62 -7.61 12.45
N ASN A 37 -3.25 -8.70 12.01
CA ASN A 37 -4.27 -9.36 12.79
C ASN A 37 -3.63 -10.29 13.83
N SER A 38 -3.98 -10.11 15.10
CA SER A 38 -3.54 -10.97 16.20
C SER A 38 -4.39 -12.23 16.39
N SER A 39 -5.52 -12.32 15.69
CA SER A 39 -6.45 -13.44 15.77
C SER A 39 -6.38 -14.28 14.50
N TRP A 40 -6.47 -15.61 14.68
CA TRP A 40 -6.62 -16.50 13.56
C TRP A 40 -8.02 -16.41 12.95
N SER A 41 -8.13 -16.37 11.63
CA SER A 41 -9.40 -16.37 10.91
C SER A 41 -9.48 -17.55 9.95
N LYS A 42 -10.67 -18.15 9.84
CA LYS A 42 -10.97 -19.18 8.84
C LYS A 42 -11.27 -18.57 7.46
N SER A 43 -11.67 -17.30 7.44
CA SER A 43 -12.07 -16.64 6.20
C SER A 43 -10.82 -16.22 5.42
N MET A 44 -10.72 -16.67 4.19
CA MET A 44 -9.73 -16.18 3.25
C MET A 44 -10.11 -14.76 2.81
N ASN A 45 -9.15 -13.87 2.87
CA ASN A 45 -9.26 -12.52 2.33
C ASN A 45 -8.29 -12.32 1.16
N ARG A 46 -8.17 -11.10 0.65
CA ARG A 46 -7.26 -10.81 -0.47
C ARG A 46 -5.82 -11.23 -0.22
N VAL A 47 -5.36 -11.14 1.02
CA VAL A 47 -3.97 -11.46 1.42
C VAL A 47 -3.73 -12.96 1.32
N ASP A 48 -4.61 -13.76 1.91
CA ASP A 48 -4.52 -15.23 1.91
C ASP A 48 -4.66 -15.80 0.50
N ARG A 49 -5.60 -15.23 -0.29
CA ARG A 49 -5.86 -15.65 -1.68
C ARG A 49 -4.66 -15.40 -2.59
N LEU A 50 -3.98 -14.26 -2.45
CA LEU A 50 -2.75 -14.00 -3.20
C LEU A 50 -1.67 -15.04 -2.90
N ALA A 51 -1.55 -15.48 -1.65
CA ALA A 51 -0.59 -16.51 -1.31
C ALA A 51 -0.86 -17.82 -2.08
N GLN A 52 -2.14 -18.17 -2.33
CA GLN A 52 -2.49 -19.39 -3.07
C GLN A 52 -2.10 -19.35 -4.56
N LEU A 53 -1.75 -18.18 -5.08
CA LEU A 53 -1.26 -18.02 -6.45
C LEU A 53 0.26 -18.17 -6.59
N GLY A 54 0.94 -18.62 -5.53
CA GLY A 54 2.39 -18.86 -5.56
C GLY A 54 3.23 -17.68 -5.05
N PHE A 55 2.68 -16.87 -4.17
CA PHE A 55 3.41 -15.79 -3.50
C PHE A 55 3.64 -16.09 -2.01
N ILE A 56 4.72 -15.59 -1.46
CA ILE A 56 4.79 -15.34 -0.02
C ILE A 56 4.13 -13.97 0.21
N VAL A 57 3.07 -13.92 1.01
CA VAL A 57 2.42 -12.66 1.35
C VAL A 57 2.69 -12.34 2.81
N VAL A 58 3.08 -11.11 3.10
CA VAL A 58 3.37 -10.68 4.47
C VAL A 58 2.59 -9.42 4.82
N THR A 59 2.19 -9.34 6.06
CA THR A 59 1.72 -8.10 6.68
C THR A 59 2.51 -7.87 7.95
N VAL A 60 3.11 -6.71 8.09
CA VAL A 60 3.96 -6.38 9.24
C VAL A 60 3.61 -4.97 9.70
N GLY A 61 3.57 -4.75 11.01
CA GLY A 61 3.44 -3.42 11.58
C GLY A 61 4.58 -2.49 11.17
N ASN A 62 4.43 -1.22 11.44
CA ASN A 62 5.48 -0.23 11.26
C ASN A 62 5.43 0.80 12.38
N ARG A 63 6.55 1.40 12.68
CA ARG A 63 6.57 2.57 13.59
C ARG A 63 5.63 3.64 13.06
N GLY A 64 4.89 4.29 13.95
CA GLY A 64 3.78 5.17 13.60
C GLY A 64 2.42 4.45 13.49
N GLY A 65 2.36 3.15 13.77
CA GLY A 65 1.13 2.35 13.80
C GLY A 65 0.32 2.50 15.09
N HIS A 66 -0.34 1.42 15.50
CA HIS A 66 -1.36 1.42 16.55
C HIS A 66 -0.91 2.05 17.88
N PRO A 67 -1.74 2.91 18.52
CA PRO A 67 -1.37 3.63 19.74
C PRO A 67 -1.12 2.71 20.94
N ASP A 68 -1.72 1.52 21.00
CA ASP A 68 -1.58 0.58 22.12
C ASP A 68 -0.16 0.04 22.31
N ARG A 69 0.70 0.17 21.32
CA ARG A 69 2.10 -0.27 21.45
C ARG A 69 2.93 0.64 22.33
N SER A 70 2.85 1.92 22.13
CA SER A 70 3.40 2.97 23.00
C SER A 70 3.26 4.35 22.34
N LYS A 71 3.34 5.41 23.11
CA LYS A 71 3.35 6.79 22.61
C LYS A 71 4.48 7.02 21.60
N TRP A 72 5.69 6.53 21.87
CA TRP A 72 6.86 6.70 20.99
C TRP A 72 6.69 5.96 19.66
N TYR A 73 6.14 4.77 19.72
CA TYR A 73 5.84 3.99 18.51
C TYR A 73 4.78 4.68 17.68
N HIS A 74 3.67 5.08 18.28
CA HIS A 74 2.53 5.70 17.61
C HIS A 74 2.91 7.05 16.97
N ASN A 75 3.62 7.90 17.68
CA ASN A 75 3.97 9.25 17.23
C ASN A 75 5.16 9.29 16.25
N PHE A 76 5.73 8.17 15.88
CA PHE A 76 6.90 8.13 15.01
C PHE A 76 6.66 8.79 13.64
N GLY A 77 5.42 8.75 13.14
CA GLY A 77 5.02 9.37 11.88
C GLY A 77 4.66 10.85 11.96
N TYR A 78 4.63 11.43 13.17
CA TYR A 78 4.24 12.83 13.34
C TYR A 78 5.21 13.77 12.65
N GLY A 79 4.69 14.68 11.80
CA GLY A 79 5.50 15.56 10.96
C GLY A 79 6.06 14.91 9.68
N ASN A 80 5.87 13.60 9.49
CA ASN A 80 6.36 12.87 8.31
C ASN A 80 5.37 11.81 7.80
N LEU A 81 4.13 12.20 7.58
CA LEU A 81 3.01 11.30 7.33
C LEU A 81 3.14 10.44 6.05
N ARG A 82 3.94 10.85 5.06
CA ARG A 82 4.16 10.04 3.85
C ARG A 82 5.22 8.96 4.03
N ASP A 83 6.34 9.29 4.64
CA ASP A 83 7.56 8.46 4.51
C ASP A 83 7.88 7.62 5.76
N TYR A 84 7.24 7.90 6.89
CA TYR A 84 7.62 7.35 8.21
C TYR A 84 7.69 5.82 8.27
N GLY A 85 6.82 5.11 7.56
CA GLY A 85 6.76 3.64 7.59
C GLY A 85 7.50 2.95 6.44
N LEU A 86 8.01 3.69 5.45
CA LEU A 86 8.54 3.10 4.21
C LEU A 86 9.82 2.30 4.45
N GLU A 87 10.70 2.79 5.31
CA GLU A 87 11.93 2.08 5.65
C GLU A 87 11.64 0.77 6.38
N ASP A 88 10.70 0.78 7.32
CA ASP A 88 10.30 -0.42 8.05
C ASP A 88 9.79 -1.50 7.11
N LYS A 89 9.00 -1.13 6.09
CA LYS A 89 8.50 -2.04 5.06
C LYS A 89 9.64 -2.65 4.23
N LYS A 90 10.54 -1.82 3.73
CA LYS A 90 11.70 -2.29 2.98
C LYS A 90 12.59 -3.22 3.80
N VAL A 91 12.93 -2.81 5.04
CA VAL A 91 13.80 -3.59 5.93
C VAL A 91 13.16 -4.93 6.32
N THR A 92 11.85 -4.96 6.53
CA THR A 92 11.11 -6.20 6.77
C THR A 92 11.36 -7.23 5.67
N VAL A 93 11.14 -6.85 4.41
CA VAL A 93 11.35 -7.75 3.28
C VAL A 93 12.82 -8.18 3.17
N GLN A 94 13.76 -7.25 3.37
CA GLN A 94 15.19 -7.58 3.34
C GLN A 94 15.60 -8.58 4.43
N GLN A 95 15.10 -8.43 5.65
CA GLN A 95 15.37 -9.36 6.76
C GLN A 95 14.73 -10.73 6.52
N LEU A 96 13.50 -10.77 6.00
CA LEU A 96 12.82 -12.03 5.67
C LEU A 96 13.54 -12.76 4.54
N ALA A 97 13.94 -12.08 3.47
CA ALA A 97 14.69 -12.68 2.37
C ALA A 97 16.10 -13.17 2.81
N ALA A 98 16.76 -12.46 3.71
CA ALA A 98 18.02 -12.91 4.28
C ALA A 98 17.86 -14.15 5.18
N LYS A 99 16.73 -14.25 5.90
CA LYS A 99 16.44 -15.35 6.82
C LYS A 99 15.93 -16.60 6.11
N TYR A 100 15.10 -16.43 5.09
CA TYR A 100 14.38 -17.52 4.42
C TYR A 100 14.76 -17.60 2.95
N LYS A 101 15.50 -18.63 2.56
CA LYS A 101 15.99 -18.82 1.19
C LYS A 101 14.88 -19.06 0.16
N PHE A 102 13.68 -19.39 0.60
CA PHE A 102 12.51 -19.53 -0.26
C PHE A 102 11.88 -18.18 -0.66
N ILE A 103 12.40 -17.05 -0.20
CA ILE A 103 11.91 -15.71 -0.57
C ILE A 103 12.86 -15.07 -1.58
N ASP A 104 12.32 -14.67 -2.76
CA ASP A 104 13.03 -13.88 -3.74
C ASP A 104 12.96 -12.37 -3.40
N GLY A 105 13.99 -11.87 -2.74
CA GLY A 105 14.11 -10.45 -2.40
C GLY A 105 14.27 -9.50 -3.60
N ASN A 106 14.39 -10.02 -4.82
CA ASN A 106 14.42 -9.23 -6.05
C ASN A 106 13.05 -9.13 -6.73
N LYS A 107 12.06 -9.92 -6.29
CA LYS A 107 10.70 -9.94 -6.81
C LYS A 107 9.71 -9.50 -5.73
N VAL A 108 9.74 -8.21 -5.45
CA VAL A 108 9.00 -7.61 -4.34
C VAL A 108 7.80 -6.82 -4.85
N GLY A 109 6.61 -7.20 -4.40
CA GLY A 109 5.36 -6.47 -4.60
C GLY A 109 4.88 -5.79 -3.33
N ILE A 110 3.98 -4.82 -3.49
CA ILE A 110 3.33 -4.12 -2.39
C ILE A 110 1.90 -3.74 -2.77
N HIS A 111 0.95 -3.90 -1.86
CA HIS A 111 -0.40 -3.41 -2.08
C HIS A 111 -1.10 -3.00 -0.79
N GLY A 112 -2.07 -2.13 -0.94
CA GLY A 112 -2.94 -1.72 0.15
C GLY A 112 -4.08 -0.84 -0.34
N HIS A 113 -5.02 -0.60 0.56
CA HIS A 113 -6.22 0.18 0.31
C HIS A 113 -6.22 1.43 1.18
N SER A 114 -6.78 2.56 0.72
CA SER A 114 -6.87 3.79 1.50
C SER A 114 -5.49 4.31 1.92
N GLY A 115 -5.21 4.44 3.21
CA GLY A 115 -3.85 4.71 3.70
C GLY A 115 -2.82 3.70 3.20
N GLY A 116 -3.21 2.44 3.00
CA GLY A 116 -2.36 1.42 2.37
C GLY A 116 -2.11 1.69 0.88
N GLY A 117 -3.08 2.22 0.15
CA GLY A 117 -2.90 2.70 -1.23
C GLY A 117 -1.94 3.88 -1.30
N PHE A 118 -2.07 4.81 -0.36
CA PHE A 118 -1.13 5.91 -0.19
C PHE A 118 0.30 5.39 0.01
N MET A 119 0.50 4.48 0.96
CA MET A 119 1.82 3.91 1.26
C MET A 119 2.36 3.05 0.11
N SER A 120 1.53 2.27 -0.57
CA SER A 120 1.97 1.44 -1.71
C SER A 120 2.51 2.29 -2.85
N THR A 121 1.84 3.41 -3.17
CA THR A 121 2.35 4.37 -4.16
C THR A 121 3.61 5.06 -3.66
N ALA A 122 3.64 5.52 -2.41
CA ALA A 122 4.85 6.12 -1.84
C ALA A 122 6.04 5.17 -1.90
N ALA A 123 5.86 3.90 -1.54
CA ALA A 123 6.91 2.89 -1.51
C ALA A 123 7.55 2.64 -2.88
N ILE A 124 6.75 2.43 -3.93
CA ILE A 124 7.29 2.17 -5.28
C ILE A 124 7.95 3.41 -5.89
N LEU A 125 7.52 4.62 -5.51
CA LEU A 125 8.13 5.87 -5.96
C LEU A 125 9.36 6.27 -5.15
N PHE A 126 9.40 5.96 -3.85
CA PHE A 126 10.51 6.30 -2.96
C PHE A 126 11.66 5.29 -3.09
N TYR A 127 11.33 3.99 -3.25
CA TYR A 127 12.29 2.90 -3.49
C TYR A 127 12.12 2.27 -4.88
N PRO A 128 12.35 3.00 -5.98
CA PRO A 128 11.99 2.59 -7.34
C PRO A 128 12.76 1.37 -7.86
N HIS A 129 13.86 1.00 -7.21
CA HIS A 129 14.63 -0.19 -7.54
C HIS A 129 14.29 -1.40 -6.67
N PHE A 130 13.56 -1.21 -5.58
CA PHE A 130 13.23 -2.27 -4.64
C PHE A 130 11.87 -2.90 -4.96
N PHE A 131 10.80 -2.11 -4.94
CA PHE A 131 9.46 -2.59 -5.28
C PHE A 131 9.30 -2.67 -6.80
N LYS A 132 8.98 -3.88 -7.32
CA LYS A 132 8.84 -4.14 -8.76
C LYS A 132 7.42 -3.94 -9.26
N ALA A 133 6.43 -4.25 -8.42
CA ALA A 133 5.02 -4.08 -8.73
C ALA A 133 4.28 -3.51 -7.51
N ALA A 134 3.33 -2.62 -7.76
CA ALA A 134 2.46 -2.08 -6.71
C ALA A 134 1.01 -2.00 -7.19
N VAL A 135 0.08 -2.32 -6.29
CA VAL A 135 -1.36 -2.08 -6.49
C VAL A 135 -1.84 -1.14 -5.40
N SER A 136 -2.26 0.03 -5.82
CA SER A 136 -2.65 1.13 -4.93
C SER A 136 -4.14 1.43 -5.08
N CYS A 137 -4.91 1.16 -4.03
CA CYS A 137 -6.36 1.24 -4.06
C CYS A 137 -6.85 2.41 -3.22
N ALA A 138 -7.67 3.28 -3.83
CA ALA A 138 -8.35 4.40 -3.18
C ALA A 138 -7.45 5.21 -2.23
N GLY A 139 -6.20 5.47 -2.63
CA GLY A 139 -5.20 6.09 -1.79
C GLY A 139 -5.38 7.60 -1.62
N ASN A 140 -5.25 8.07 -0.37
CA ASN A 140 -5.25 9.51 -0.03
C ASN A 140 -3.88 10.15 -0.35
N HIS A 141 -3.55 10.19 -1.65
CA HIS A 141 -2.22 10.55 -2.17
C HIS A 141 -1.78 11.99 -1.88
N ASP A 142 -2.73 12.85 -1.52
CA ASP A 142 -2.50 14.24 -1.14
C ASP A 142 -3.29 14.55 0.13
N ASN A 143 -2.67 14.39 1.28
CA ASN A 143 -3.30 14.61 2.56
C ASN A 143 -3.53 16.10 2.88
N ASN A 144 -3.09 17.02 2.02
CA ASN A 144 -3.44 18.44 2.13
C ASN A 144 -4.86 18.73 1.64
N ILE A 145 -5.47 17.80 0.88
CA ILE A 145 -6.84 17.93 0.34
C ILE A 145 -7.78 16.80 0.80
N TYR A 146 -7.29 15.85 1.61
CA TYR A 146 -8.09 14.71 2.04
C TYR A 146 -9.10 15.11 3.11
N ASN A 147 -8.67 15.21 4.34
CA ASN A 147 -9.50 15.53 5.50
C ASN A 147 -8.66 16.32 6.49
N ASN A 148 -8.98 17.59 6.67
CA ASN A 148 -8.18 18.49 7.50
C ASN A 148 -8.05 18.00 8.93
N TRP A 149 -9.15 17.59 9.58
CA TRP A 149 -9.11 17.10 10.95
C TRP A 149 -8.19 15.88 11.10
N TRP A 150 -8.27 14.92 10.16
CA TRP A 150 -7.40 13.73 10.18
C TRP A 150 -5.94 14.11 9.93
N SER A 151 -5.69 15.00 8.97
CA SER A 151 -4.35 15.44 8.61
C SER A 151 -3.69 16.23 9.74
N GLU A 152 -4.41 17.13 10.38
CA GLU A 152 -3.95 17.89 11.53
C GLU A 152 -3.61 16.98 12.72
N GLN A 153 -4.49 16.04 13.03
CA GLN A 153 -4.30 15.10 14.13
C GLN A 153 -3.06 14.22 13.97
N HIS A 154 -2.81 13.74 12.75
CA HIS A 154 -1.78 12.71 12.52
C HIS A 154 -0.46 13.27 11.96
N HIS A 155 -0.49 14.42 11.33
CA HIS A 155 0.73 15.11 10.87
C HIS A 155 1.18 16.21 11.83
N GLY A 156 0.24 16.90 12.42
CA GLY A 156 0.48 18.07 13.26
C GLY A 156 0.43 19.37 12.49
N LEU A 157 0.36 20.46 13.25
CA LEU A 157 0.36 21.82 12.77
C LEU A 157 1.67 22.51 13.11
N LEU A 158 2.15 23.32 12.19
CA LEU A 158 3.21 24.30 12.46
C LEU A 158 2.55 25.62 12.85
N GLU A 159 2.86 26.10 14.05
CA GLU A 159 2.47 27.40 14.53
C GLU A 159 3.51 28.45 14.10
N GLU A 160 3.07 29.45 13.35
CA GLU A 160 3.89 30.57 12.92
C GLU A 160 3.34 31.86 13.52
N VAL A 161 4.16 32.56 14.30
CA VAL A 161 3.84 33.87 14.86
C VAL A 161 4.59 34.94 14.07
N ASN A 162 3.85 35.90 13.49
CA ASN A 162 4.46 36.98 12.73
C ASN A 162 4.96 38.12 13.66
N GLU A 163 5.65 39.12 13.11
CA GLU A 163 6.20 40.24 13.87
C GLU A 163 5.14 41.09 14.60
N LYS A 164 3.87 40.96 14.19
CA LYS A 164 2.73 41.68 14.82
C LYS A 164 2.08 40.87 15.94
N GLY A 165 2.55 39.63 16.16
CA GLY A 165 1.99 38.72 17.16
C GLY A 165 0.79 37.90 16.64
N ASP A 166 0.43 38.02 15.34
CA ASP A 166 -0.65 37.19 14.77
C ASP A 166 -0.15 35.76 14.59
N THR A 167 -0.92 34.79 15.03
CA THR A 167 -0.63 33.37 14.92
C THR A 167 -1.36 32.75 13.73
N THR A 168 -0.63 32.03 12.91
CA THR A 168 -1.17 31.20 11.82
C THR A 168 -0.77 29.76 12.01
N PHE A 169 -1.69 28.82 11.66
CA PHE A 169 -1.44 27.39 11.71
C PHE A 169 -1.36 26.85 10.30
N LYS A 170 -0.32 26.09 10.01
CA LYS A 170 -0.08 25.51 8.69
C LYS A 170 0.33 24.05 8.81
N TYR A 171 0.02 23.28 7.80
CA TYR A 171 0.68 22.02 7.53
C TYR A 171 0.95 21.90 6.04
N ASN A 172 2.01 21.21 5.69
CA ASN A 172 2.36 20.89 4.32
C ASN A 172 2.85 19.44 4.28
N ILE A 173 1.94 18.55 3.96
CA ILE A 173 2.21 17.12 3.94
C ILE A 173 2.79 16.75 2.58
N ALA A 174 3.93 16.07 2.58
CA ALA A 174 4.54 15.57 1.36
C ALA A 174 3.57 14.65 0.60
N THR A 175 3.43 14.88 -0.70
CA THR A 175 2.47 14.18 -1.57
C THR A 175 3.14 13.11 -2.43
N ASN A 176 2.38 12.10 -2.86
CA ASN A 176 2.90 11.10 -3.78
C ASN A 176 3.20 11.68 -5.17
N GLN A 177 2.45 12.68 -5.60
CA GLN A 177 2.65 13.37 -6.88
C GLN A 177 4.07 13.92 -7.02
N SER A 178 4.67 14.39 -5.92
CA SER A 178 6.02 14.97 -5.93
C SER A 178 7.12 13.96 -6.29
N LEU A 179 6.82 12.66 -6.16
CA LEU A 179 7.75 11.56 -6.47
C LEU A 179 7.48 10.90 -7.83
N ALA A 180 6.48 11.35 -8.60
CA ALA A 180 6.03 10.68 -9.82
C ALA A 180 7.15 10.38 -10.83
N ALA A 181 8.12 11.28 -10.95
CA ALA A 181 9.27 11.10 -11.85
C ALA A 181 10.16 9.88 -11.52
N ASN A 182 10.07 9.36 -10.30
CA ASN A 182 10.90 8.24 -9.85
C ASN A 182 10.34 6.87 -10.25
N LEU A 183 9.10 6.77 -10.75
CA LEU A 183 8.51 5.48 -11.09
C LEU A 183 9.40 4.70 -12.07
N ARG A 184 9.75 3.46 -11.69
CA ARG A 184 10.49 2.49 -12.51
C ARG A 184 9.82 1.13 -12.57
N GLY A 185 9.12 0.73 -11.50
CA GLY A 185 8.34 -0.51 -11.43
C GLY A 185 6.96 -0.35 -12.08
N HIS A 186 6.12 -1.35 -11.89
CA HIS A 186 4.78 -1.44 -12.46
C HIS A 186 3.74 -1.02 -11.41
N LEU A 187 3.01 0.02 -11.68
CA LEU A 187 2.00 0.59 -10.77
C LEU A 187 0.61 0.45 -11.38
N LEU A 188 -0.29 -0.19 -10.64
CA LEU A 188 -1.74 -0.18 -10.90
C LEU A 188 -2.42 0.73 -9.88
N LEU A 189 -3.06 1.78 -10.35
CA LEU A 189 -3.89 2.68 -9.56
C LEU A 189 -5.35 2.27 -9.69
N VAL A 190 -6.05 2.11 -8.57
CA VAL A 190 -7.46 1.70 -8.53
C VAL A 190 -8.25 2.69 -7.69
N THR A 191 -9.43 3.10 -8.19
CA THR A 191 -10.34 3.98 -7.43
C THR A 191 -11.79 3.74 -7.86
N GLY A 192 -12.73 3.91 -6.92
CA GLY A 192 -14.15 4.04 -7.25
C GLY A 192 -14.44 5.47 -7.71
N ASP A 193 -15.33 5.65 -8.68
CA ASP A 193 -15.66 6.95 -9.26
C ASP A 193 -16.52 7.84 -8.35
N ILE A 194 -17.25 7.22 -7.42
CA ILE A 194 -18.09 7.90 -6.43
C ILE A 194 -17.59 7.72 -4.99
N ASP A 195 -16.27 7.53 -4.80
CA ASP A 195 -15.67 7.44 -3.48
C ASP A 195 -15.84 8.79 -2.75
N ASN A 196 -16.60 8.75 -1.67
CA ASN A 196 -16.94 9.91 -0.85
C ASN A 196 -16.12 10.00 0.46
N ASN A 197 -15.19 9.05 0.68
CA ASN A 197 -14.20 9.11 1.75
C ASN A 197 -12.87 9.65 1.23
N VAL A 198 -12.24 8.94 0.30
CA VAL A 198 -11.04 9.40 -0.40
C VAL A 198 -11.42 9.79 -1.82
N HIS A 199 -11.77 11.05 -2.02
CA HIS A 199 -12.23 11.54 -3.31
C HIS A 199 -11.29 11.12 -4.45
N PRO A 200 -11.81 10.62 -5.61
CA PRO A 200 -11.02 10.14 -6.75
C PRO A 200 -10.00 11.15 -7.28
N GLY A 201 -10.22 12.42 -7.01
CA GLY A 201 -9.27 13.50 -7.28
C GLY A 201 -7.86 13.25 -6.71
N ASN A 202 -7.74 12.50 -5.61
CA ASN A 202 -6.44 12.07 -5.09
C ASN A 202 -5.68 11.21 -6.11
N THR A 203 -6.34 10.21 -6.65
CA THR A 203 -5.78 9.32 -7.69
C THR A 203 -5.53 10.09 -8.99
N ILE A 204 -6.47 10.94 -9.42
CA ILE A 204 -6.34 11.77 -10.65
C ILE A 204 -5.12 12.69 -10.57
N ARG A 205 -4.80 13.27 -9.42
CA ARG A 205 -3.58 14.07 -9.24
C ARG A 205 -2.30 13.26 -9.46
N VAL A 206 -2.24 12.04 -8.96
CA VAL A 206 -1.09 11.13 -9.20
C VAL A 206 -0.99 10.78 -10.68
N ILE A 207 -2.11 10.43 -11.32
CA ILE A 207 -2.19 10.15 -12.77
C ILE A 207 -1.62 11.33 -13.56
N ASN A 208 -2.07 12.54 -13.29
CA ASN A 208 -1.57 13.73 -13.98
C ASN A 208 -0.05 13.93 -13.80
N ALA A 209 0.46 13.72 -12.59
CA ALA A 209 1.88 13.84 -12.31
C ALA A 209 2.71 12.77 -13.04
N LEU A 210 2.23 11.52 -13.09
CA LEU A 210 2.88 10.43 -13.80
C LEU A 210 2.90 10.67 -15.32
N ILE A 211 1.79 11.15 -15.91
CA ILE A 211 1.71 11.52 -17.33
C ILE A 211 2.71 12.62 -17.65
N ARG A 212 2.75 13.69 -16.85
CA ARG A 212 3.70 14.81 -17.02
C ARG A 212 5.15 14.38 -16.89
N ALA A 213 5.42 13.36 -16.05
CA ALA A 213 6.73 12.76 -15.90
C ALA A 213 7.03 11.68 -16.98
N ASN A 214 6.18 11.51 -17.98
CA ASN A 214 6.28 10.50 -19.04
C ASN A 214 6.43 9.07 -18.52
N LYS A 215 5.70 8.70 -17.45
CA LYS A 215 5.71 7.36 -16.86
C LYS A 215 4.57 6.50 -17.40
N ARG A 216 4.82 5.19 -17.49
CA ARG A 216 3.82 4.19 -17.86
C ARG A 216 3.28 3.53 -16.59
N PHE A 217 1.96 3.41 -16.51
CA PHE A 217 1.26 2.83 -15.37
C PHE A 217 -0.13 2.36 -15.84
N ASP A 218 -0.79 1.55 -15.03
CA ASP A 218 -2.13 1.04 -15.28
C ASP A 218 -3.15 1.73 -14.37
N ILE A 219 -4.40 1.82 -14.85
CA ILE A 219 -5.53 2.41 -14.11
C ILE A 219 -6.70 1.45 -14.16
N LEU A 220 -7.36 1.25 -13.04
CA LEU A 220 -8.68 0.64 -12.94
C LEU A 220 -9.64 1.62 -12.26
N LEU A 221 -10.56 2.16 -13.02
CA LEU A 221 -11.70 2.91 -12.51
C LEU A 221 -12.87 1.94 -12.33
N LEU A 222 -13.45 1.89 -11.14
CA LEU A 222 -14.59 1.05 -10.78
C LEU A 222 -15.86 1.89 -10.74
N PRO A 223 -16.71 1.83 -11.80
CA PRO A 223 -17.89 2.68 -11.90
C PRO A 223 -18.92 2.34 -10.82
N GLY A 224 -19.55 3.36 -10.24
CA GLY A 224 -20.55 3.20 -9.18
C GLY A 224 -19.99 2.78 -7.83
N GLN A 225 -18.67 2.64 -7.69
CA GLN A 225 -18.07 2.16 -6.45
C GLN A 225 -17.65 3.33 -5.55
N ARG A 226 -17.92 3.13 -4.25
CA ARG A 226 -17.47 4.00 -3.16
C ARG A 226 -16.08 3.58 -2.68
N HIS A 227 -15.74 3.95 -1.45
CA HIS A 227 -14.45 3.62 -0.83
C HIS A 227 -14.18 2.11 -0.70
N SER A 228 -15.20 1.32 -0.47
CA SER A 228 -15.17 -0.14 -0.60
C SER A 228 -15.70 -0.53 -1.98
N PHE A 229 -15.08 -1.54 -2.62
CA PHE A 229 -15.44 -1.91 -3.99
C PHE A 229 -16.62 -2.88 -4.09
N SER A 230 -17.25 -3.18 -2.97
CA SER A 230 -18.52 -3.93 -2.85
C SER A 230 -18.65 -5.12 -3.80
N ASP A 231 -19.59 -5.06 -4.72
CA ASP A 231 -19.86 -6.09 -5.74
C ASP A 231 -18.78 -6.23 -6.82
N MET A 232 -17.86 -5.26 -6.92
CA MET A 232 -16.70 -5.34 -7.82
C MET A 232 -15.42 -5.86 -7.12
N ASP A 233 -15.50 -6.28 -5.85
CA ASP A 233 -14.33 -6.72 -5.09
C ASP A 233 -13.66 -7.96 -5.70
N GLU A 234 -14.46 -8.89 -6.23
CA GLU A 234 -13.95 -10.08 -6.90
C GLU A 234 -13.24 -9.75 -8.22
N TYR A 235 -13.84 -8.90 -9.04
CA TYR A 235 -13.20 -8.43 -10.27
C TYR A 235 -11.89 -7.70 -9.95
N PHE A 236 -11.90 -6.84 -8.94
CA PHE A 236 -10.70 -6.13 -8.49
C PHE A 236 -9.63 -7.11 -8.01
N PHE A 237 -10.00 -8.15 -7.24
CA PHE A 237 -9.03 -9.15 -6.77
C PHE A 237 -8.29 -9.79 -7.95
N TRP A 238 -8.99 -10.22 -8.99
CA TRP A 238 -8.37 -10.85 -10.16
C TRP A 238 -7.50 -9.88 -10.96
N LYS A 239 -7.90 -8.63 -11.10
CA LYS A 239 -7.05 -7.59 -11.73
C LYS A 239 -5.76 -7.35 -10.97
N MET A 240 -5.82 -7.37 -9.63
CA MET A 240 -4.65 -7.29 -8.77
C MET A 240 -3.76 -8.54 -8.91
N ALA A 241 -4.37 -9.72 -8.92
CA ALA A 241 -3.69 -11.00 -9.10
C ALA A 241 -2.96 -11.06 -10.45
N ASP A 242 -3.63 -10.71 -11.54
CA ASP A 242 -3.03 -10.62 -12.88
C ASP A 242 -1.82 -9.68 -12.89
N HIS A 243 -1.94 -8.52 -12.25
CA HIS A 243 -0.85 -7.54 -12.18
C HIS A 243 0.39 -8.14 -11.50
N PHE A 244 0.22 -8.79 -10.34
CA PHE A 244 1.35 -9.42 -9.65
C PHE A 244 1.88 -10.65 -10.36
N CYS A 245 1.03 -11.51 -10.92
CA CYS A 245 1.45 -12.67 -11.71
C CYS A 245 2.29 -12.23 -12.90
N LYS A 246 1.81 -11.24 -13.64
CA LYS A 246 2.51 -10.69 -14.80
C LYS A 246 3.91 -10.16 -14.46
N TYR A 247 4.01 -9.36 -13.42
CA TYR A 247 5.24 -8.59 -13.17
C TYR A 247 6.19 -9.21 -12.13
N LEU A 248 5.74 -10.17 -11.34
CA LEU A 248 6.59 -10.85 -10.36
C LEU A 248 6.89 -12.30 -10.73
N ILE A 249 5.94 -13.02 -11.36
CA ILE A 249 6.15 -14.41 -11.79
C ILE A 249 6.55 -14.46 -13.28
N GLY A 250 6.05 -13.52 -14.09
CA GLY A 250 6.20 -13.53 -15.54
C GLY A 250 5.11 -14.35 -16.22
N ASP A 251 3.98 -14.56 -15.55
CA ASP A 251 2.80 -15.20 -16.11
C ASP A 251 1.89 -14.13 -16.74
N TYR A 252 1.71 -14.23 -18.03
CA TYR A 252 0.92 -13.29 -18.84
C TYR A 252 -0.46 -13.84 -19.22
N ARG A 253 -0.83 -15.01 -18.69
CA ARG A 253 -2.16 -15.58 -18.90
C ARG A 253 -3.18 -14.79 -18.08
N ASN A 254 -4.17 -14.25 -18.73
CA ASN A 254 -5.24 -13.45 -18.14
C ASN A 254 -6.63 -13.92 -18.68
N GLU A 255 -6.72 -15.20 -18.99
CA GLU A 255 -7.90 -15.81 -19.62
C GLU A 255 -8.86 -16.47 -18.62
N THR A 256 -8.66 -16.25 -17.31
CA THR A 256 -9.56 -16.80 -16.31
C THR A 256 -10.92 -16.12 -16.42
N ASP A 257 -11.92 -16.83 -16.90
CA ASP A 257 -13.30 -16.35 -16.89
C ASP A 257 -13.86 -16.42 -15.47
N ILE A 258 -14.01 -15.25 -14.86
CA ILE A 258 -14.53 -15.11 -13.49
C ILE A 258 -15.94 -15.74 -13.37
N ASN A 259 -16.74 -15.72 -14.44
CA ASN A 259 -18.06 -16.34 -14.46
C ASN A 259 -18.00 -17.87 -14.44
N GLN A 260 -16.97 -18.46 -15.02
CA GLN A 260 -16.77 -19.92 -14.95
C GLN A 260 -16.39 -20.38 -13.55
N MET A 261 -15.68 -19.55 -12.77
CA MET A 261 -15.29 -19.90 -11.40
C MET A 261 -16.45 -19.87 -10.39
N HIS A 262 -17.55 -19.23 -10.73
CA HIS A 262 -18.74 -19.16 -9.88
C HIS A 262 -19.83 -20.19 -10.24
N ASN A 263 -19.64 -20.99 -11.27
CA ASN A 263 -20.62 -21.97 -11.76
C ASN A 263 -20.33 -23.42 -11.34
N ASP A 264 -19.31 -23.65 -10.51
CA ASP A 264 -19.00 -24.91 -9.83
C ASP A 264 -19.28 -24.77 -8.32
#